data_1e1066c2e57507655f8251964c44881c
#
_entry.id   1e1066c2e57507655f8251964c44881c
#
_cell.length_a   1.000
_cell.length_b   1.000
_cell.length_c   1.000
_cell.angle_alpha   90.00
_cell.angle_beta   90.00
_cell.angle_gamma   90.00
#
_symmetry.space_group_name_H-M   'P 1'
#
loop_
_entity.id
_entity.type
_entity.pdbx_description
1 polymer ?
#
loop_
_entity_poly.entity_id
_entity_poly.type
_entity_poly.pdbx_seq_one_letter_code
_entity_poly.pdbx_strand_id
1 'polypeptide(L)'
;MRLVADHSARRPGEGRPVLAHCFAGKDRTGFAVAVALEAAGIDRDAILADYLQSNTAVGALRDRILDSVRSRDGMTPEVASFAESRLTEEVLGVREEYLDSAHRVLNETYGGLPGYLSAAGVATDDIARLRAQLLD
;
A
#
# COMPACT_ATOMS: atom_id res chain seq x y z
N MET A 1 6.25 -8.79 1.59
CA MET A 1 6.48 -7.89 0.44
C MET A 1 7.98 -7.60 0.39
N ARG A 2 8.65 -7.97 -0.68
CA ARG A 2 10.09 -7.69 -0.83
C ARG A 2 10.22 -6.52 -1.78
N LEU A 3 10.55 -5.34 -1.27
CA LEU A 3 11.02 -4.22 -2.08
C LEU A 3 12.45 -4.57 -2.52
N VAL A 4 12.63 -4.94 -3.77
CA VAL A 4 13.95 -5.12 -4.36
C VAL A 4 14.37 -3.76 -4.90
N ALA A 5 15.05 -2.99 -4.07
CA ALA A 5 15.86 -1.87 -4.54
C ALA A 5 17.24 -2.44 -4.89
N ASP A 6 17.48 -2.65 -6.17
CA ASP A 6 18.83 -2.97 -6.68
C ASP A 6 19.68 -1.69 -6.59
N HIS A 7 20.59 -1.65 -5.62
CA HIS A 7 21.43 -0.49 -5.29
C HIS A 7 22.79 -0.55 -5.99
N SER A 8 22.93 -1.29 -7.10
CA SER A 8 24.19 -1.29 -7.85
C SER A 8 24.45 0.08 -8.50
N ALA A 9 25.36 0.81 -7.91
CA ALA A 9 26.16 1.92 -8.42
C ALA A 9 25.49 2.82 -9.48
N ARG A 10 24.79 3.88 -9.05
CA ARG A 10 24.32 4.96 -9.94
C ARG A 10 24.58 6.33 -9.37
N ARG A 11 24.70 7.30 -10.29
CA ARG A 11 24.95 8.71 -9.99
C ARG A 11 23.79 9.30 -9.18
N PRO A 12 24.03 10.23 -8.26
CA PRO A 12 22.96 10.99 -7.61
C PRO A 12 22.06 11.62 -8.68
N GLY A 13 20.73 11.39 -8.59
CA GLY A 13 19.75 11.92 -9.53
C GLY A 13 19.22 10.92 -10.57
N GLU A 14 19.81 9.73 -10.73
CA GLU A 14 19.29 8.67 -11.62
C GLU A 14 18.45 7.63 -10.85
N GLY A 15 17.37 8.06 -10.21
CA GLY A 15 16.40 7.16 -9.59
C GLY A 15 15.58 6.43 -10.64
N ARG A 16 15.45 5.10 -10.55
CA ARG A 16 14.44 4.38 -11.33
C ARG A 16 13.12 4.44 -10.59
N PRO A 17 12.00 4.63 -11.30
CA PRO A 17 10.69 4.49 -10.67
C PRO A 17 10.54 3.09 -10.08
N VAL A 18 9.98 3.02 -8.88
CA VAL A 18 9.68 1.76 -8.18
C VAL A 18 8.19 1.50 -8.28
N LEU A 19 7.83 0.33 -8.81
CA LEU A 19 6.45 -0.14 -8.80
C LEU A 19 6.26 -1.05 -7.59
N ALA A 20 5.43 -0.63 -6.64
CA ALA A 20 4.99 -1.46 -5.52
C ALA A 20 3.57 -1.94 -5.76
N HIS A 21 3.33 -3.25 -5.64
CA HIS A 21 2.00 -3.81 -5.75
C HIS A 21 1.78 -4.98 -4.80
N CYS A 22 0.54 -5.23 -4.44
CA CYS A 22 0.09 -6.47 -3.80
C CYS A 22 -0.96 -7.15 -4.69
N PHE A 23 -1.92 -7.87 -4.13
CA PHE A 23 -3.00 -8.46 -4.94
C PHE A 23 -3.96 -7.40 -5.49
N ALA A 24 -4.54 -6.57 -4.62
CA ALA A 24 -5.51 -5.52 -4.99
C ALA A 24 -4.90 -4.11 -5.06
N GLY A 25 -3.64 -3.94 -4.66
CA GLY A 25 -2.96 -2.63 -4.67
C GLY A 25 -3.41 -1.68 -3.56
N LYS A 26 -4.23 -2.11 -2.60
CA LYS A 26 -4.82 -1.22 -1.59
C LYS A 26 -4.22 -1.38 -0.18
N ASP A 27 -4.32 -2.54 0.46
CA ASP A 27 -3.97 -2.70 1.88
C ASP A 27 -2.45 -2.68 2.10
N ARG A 28 -1.74 -3.73 1.65
CA ARG A 28 -0.27 -3.84 1.82
C ARG A 28 0.48 -2.78 1.05
N THR A 29 0.02 -2.44 -0.14
CA THR A 29 0.61 -1.38 -0.97
C THR A 29 0.36 -0.02 -0.33
N GLY A 30 -0.88 0.28 0.08
CA GLY A 30 -1.22 1.53 0.74
C GLY A 30 -0.44 1.73 2.04
N PHE A 31 -0.31 0.68 2.88
CA PHE A 31 0.54 0.74 4.07
C PHE A 31 2.01 1.01 3.73
N ALA A 32 2.57 0.34 2.72
CA ALA A 32 3.96 0.56 2.33
C ALA A 32 4.21 1.98 1.80
N VAL A 33 3.26 2.54 1.03
CA VAL A 33 3.31 3.93 0.55
C VAL A 33 3.19 4.89 1.73
N ALA A 34 2.23 4.68 2.65
CA ALA A 34 2.07 5.52 3.83
C ALA A 34 3.35 5.56 4.69
N VAL A 35 3.98 4.40 4.94
CA VAL A 35 5.27 4.30 5.63
C VAL A 35 6.38 5.08 4.92
N ALA A 36 6.45 5.00 3.59
CA ALA A 36 7.46 5.73 2.83
C ALA A 36 7.24 7.25 2.86
N LEU A 37 6.00 7.70 2.74
CA LEU A 37 5.63 9.12 2.83
C LEU A 37 5.89 9.69 4.23
N GLU A 38 5.52 8.95 5.28
CA GLU A 38 5.80 9.34 6.66
C GLU A 38 7.31 9.41 6.95
N ALA A 39 8.08 8.44 6.47
CA ALA A 39 9.55 8.47 6.56
C ALA A 39 10.15 9.68 5.83
N ALA A 40 9.55 10.08 4.71
CA ALA A 40 9.91 11.30 4.00
C ALA A 40 9.51 12.59 4.73
N GLY A 41 8.66 12.52 5.76
CA GLY A 41 8.23 13.66 6.57
C GLY A 41 6.98 14.35 6.03
N ILE A 42 6.18 13.64 5.22
CA ILE A 42 4.86 14.10 4.81
C ILE A 42 3.92 14.05 6.02
N ASP A 43 3.05 15.03 6.14
CA ASP A 43 2.09 15.08 7.23
C ASP A 43 1.01 14.00 7.10
N ARG A 44 0.43 13.64 8.26
CA ARG A 44 -0.53 12.56 8.36
C ARG A 44 -1.79 12.77 7.52
N ASP A 45 -2.30 14.00 7.47
CA ASP A 45 -3.56 14.28 6.76
C ASP A 45 -3.38 14.11 5.26
N ALA A 46 -2.23 14.51 4.71
CA ALA A 46 -1.89 14.29 3.31
C ALA A 46 -1.71 12.79 3.00
N ILE A 47 -1.05 12.04 3.88
CA ILE A 47 -0.89 10.58 3.75
C ILE A 47 -2.26 9.89 3.77
N LEU A 48 -3.13 10.28 4.69
CA LEU A 48 -4.47 9.72 4.78
C LEU A 48 -5.30 10.04 3.54
N ALA A 49 -5.23 11.27 3.04
CA ALA A 49 -5.92 11.68 1.82
C ALA A 49 -5.47 10.85 0.61
N ASP A 50 -4.16 10.62 0.45
CA ASP A 50 -3.61 9.75 -0.59
C ASP A 50 -4.09 8.30 -0.44
N TYR A 51 -4.02 7.76 0.76
CA TYR A 51 -4.46 6.39 1.06
C TYR A 51 -5.93 6.16 0.69
N LEU A 52 -6.80 7.10 1.09
CA LEU A 52 -8.25 7.03 0.84
C LEU A 52 -8.62 7.19 -0.65
N GLN A 53 -7.72 7.73 -1.49
CA GLN A 53 -7.93 7.76 -2.94
C GLN A 53 -8.08 6.35 -3.54
N SER A 54 -7.56 5.31 -2.89
CA SER A 54 -7.75 3.91 -3.30
C SER A 54 -9.23 3.54 -3.43
N ASN A 55 -10.12 4.23 -2.70
CA ASN A 55 -11.56 4.00 -2.76
C ASN A 55 -12.19 4.39 -4.11
N THR A 56 -11.57 5.28 -4.86
CA THR A 56 -12.04 5.65 -6.20
C THR A 56 -11.93 4.50 -7.22
N ALA A 57 -11.07 3.52 -6.93
CA ALA A 57 -10.85 2.35 -7.78
C ALA A 57 -11.69 1.12 -7.38
N VAL A 58 -12.53 1.22 -6.33
CA VAL A 58 -13.31 0.08 -5.81
C VAL A 58 -14.26 -0.50 -6.87
N GLY A 59 -14.94 0.34 -7.63
CA GLY A 59 -15.83 -0.10 -8.72
C GLY A 59 -15.07 -0.93 -9.76
N ALA A 60 -13.97 -0.42 -10.28
CA ALA A 60 -13.14 -1.13 -11.27
C ALA A 60 -12.52 -2.42 -10.71
N LEU A 61 -12.15 -2.43 -9.43
CA LEU A 61 -11.66 -3.63 -8.75
C LEU A 61 -12.75 -4.70 -8.65
N ARG A 62 -13.96 -4.29 -8.25
CA ARG A 62 -15.14 -5.16 -8.16
C ARG A 62 -15.44 -5.82 -9.51
N ASP A 63 -15.53 -5.02 -10.56
CA ASP A 63 -15.82 -5.51 -11.92
C ASP A 63 -14.78 -6.54 -12.37
N ARG A 64 -13.50 -6.24 -12.18
CA ARG A 64 -12.40 -7.15 -12.52
C ARG A 64 -12.45 -8.47 -11.75
N ILE A 65 -12.79 -8.44 -10.47
CA ILE A 65 -12.95 -9.66 -9.67
C ILE A 65 -14.14 -10.47 -10.18
N LEU A 66 -15.28 -9.82 -10.45
CA LEU A 66 -16.47 -10.49 -10.98
C LEU A 66 -16.22 -11.13 -12.35
N ASP A 67 -15.53 -10.44 -13.24
CA ASP A 67 -15.17 -11.00 -14.55
C ASP A 67 -14.27 -12.22 -14.39
N SER A 68 -13.28 -12.15 -13.48
CA SER A 68 -12.42 -13.29 -13.16
C SER A 68 -13.20 -14.46 -12.54
N VAL A 69 -14.23 -14.19 -11.72
CA VAL A 69 -15.08 -15.22 -11.14
C VAL A 69 -15.94 -15.87 -12.22
N ARG A 70 -16.59 -15.06 -13.06
CA ARG A 70 -17.49 -15.52 -14.12
C ARG A 70 -16.79 -16.32 -15.22
N SER A 71 -15.50 -16.04 -15.48
CA SER A 71 -14.69 -16.72 -16.49
C SER A 71 -14.11 -18.06 -16.04
N ARG A 72 -14.33 -18.49 -14.80
CA ARG A 72 -13.84 -19.79 -14.30
C ARG A 72 -14.72 -20.94 -14.76
N ASP A 73 -14.08 -22.03 -15.19
CA ASP A 73 -14.77 -23.27 -15.53
C ASP A 73 -15.58 -23.80 -14.34
N GLY A 74 -16.82 -24.22 -14.59
CA GLY A 74 -17.72 -24.75 -13.57
C GLY A 74 -18.42 -23.70 -12.69
N MET A 75 -18.30 -22.41 -13.02
CA MET A 75 -19.01 -21.34 -12.31
C MET A 75 -20.50 -21.38 -12.62
N THR A 76 -21.32 -21.53 -11.58
CA THR A 76 -22.78 -21.43 -11.72
C THR A 76 -23.27 -20.01 -11.42
N PRO A 77 -24.47 -19.62 -11.95
CA PRO A 77 -25.05 -18.31 -11.68
C PRO A 77 -25.22 -18.03 -10.17
N GLU A 78 -25.56 -19.04 -9.38
CA GLU A 78 -25.76 -18.92 -7.93
C GLU A 78 -24.45 -18.60 -7.22
N VAL A 79 -23.35 -19.26 -7.60
CA VAL A 79 -22.02 -19.00 -7.04
C VAL A 79 -21.52 -17.62 -7.43
N ALA A 80 -21.76 -17.20 -8.68
CA ALA A 80 -21.41 -15.85 -9.14
C ALA A 80 -22.19 -14.78 -8.36
N SER A 81 -23.50 -14.96 -8.16
CA SER A 81 -24.36 -14.06 -7.38
C SER A 81 -23.92 -13.99 -5.91
N PHE A 82 -23.58 -15.14 -5.31
CA PHE A 82 -23.04 -15.15 -3.95
C PHE A 82 -21.73 -14.39 -3.85
N ALA A 83 -20.79 -14.59 -4.78
CA ALA A 83 -19.54 -13.85 -4.81
C ALA A 83 -19.78 -12.34 -4.96
N GLU A 84 -20.70 -11.94 -5.84
CA GLU A 84 -21.09 -10.55 -6.04
C GLU A 84 -21.62 -9.89 -4.77
N SER A 85 -22.46 -10.59 -4.02
CA SER A 85 -23.03 -10.08 -2.76
C SER A 85 -21.98 -9.84 -1.66
N ARG A 86 -20.80 -10.46 -1.78
CA ARG A 86 -19.67 -10.29 -0.84
C ARG A 86 -18.70 -9.20 -1.22
N LEU A 87 -18.76 -8.72 -2.47
CA LEU A 87 -17.86 -7.67 -2.97
C LEU A 87 -18.47 -6.28 -2.74
N THR A 88 -18.69 -5.94 -1.47
CA THR A 88 -19.20 -4.65 -1.04
C THR A 88 -18.09 -3.60 -0.99
N GLU A 89 -18.44 -2.32 -0.99
CA GLU A 89 -17.49 -1.23 -0.80
C GLU A 89 -16.75 -1.34 0.54
N GLU A 90 -17.41 -1.85 1.57
CA GLU A 90 -16.80 -2.08 2.88
C GLU A 90 -15.67 -3.12 2.83
N VAL A 91 -15.83 -4.17 2.02
CA VAL A 91 -14.82 -5.23 1.85
C VAL A 91 -13.71 -4.79 0.91
N LEU A 92 -14.06 -4.06 -0.15
CA LEU A 92 -13.12 -3.68 -1.20
C LEU A 92 -12.42 -2.35 -0.92
N GLY A 93 -13.00 -1.48 -0.10
CA GLY A 93 -12.44 -0.18 0.24
C GLY A 93 -11.35 -0.22 1.31
N VAL A 94 -10.81 0.94 1.60
CA VAL A 94 -9.90 1.21 2.72
C VAL A 94 -10.50 2.26 3.63
N ARG A 95 -10.07 2.27 4.91
CA ARG A 95 -10.55 3.18 5.94
C ARG A 95 -9.36 3.70 6.76
N GLU A 96 -9.53 4.87 7.36
CA GLU A 96 -8.54 5.48 8.24
C GLU A 96 -8.12 4.53 9.37
N GLU A 97 -9.08 3.83 9.98
CA GLU A 97 -8.84 2.92 11.10
C GLU A 97 -7.86 1.78 10.76
N TYR A 98 -7.66 1.47 9.48
CA TYR A 98 -6.68 0.46 9.06
C TYR A 98 -5.25 0.98 9.21
N LEU A 99 -5.00 2.25 8.84
CA LEU A 99 -3.71 2.90 9.09
C LEU A 99 -3.48 3.14 10.58
N ASP A 100 -4.50 3.55 11.32
CA ASP A 100 -4.43 3.75 12.78
C ASP A 100 -4.07 2.45 13.49
N SER A 101 -4.70 1.35 13.10
CA SER A 101 -4.39 0.04 13.66
C SER A 101 -2.95 -0.38 13.35
N ALA A 102 -2.47 -0.10 12.15
CA ALA A 102 -1.09 -0.37 11.76
C ALA A 102 -0.10 0.47 12.57
N HIS A 103 -0.34 1.78 12.72
CA HIS A 103 0.48 2.67 13.53
C HIS A 103 0.51 2.27 15.01
N ARG A 104 -0.62 1.83 15.56
CA ARG A 104 -0.66 1.32 16.93
C ARG A 104 0.28 0.12 17.09
N VAL A 105 0.23 -0.85 16.17
CA VAL A 105 1.13 -2.02 16.20
C VAL A 105 2.59 -1.60 16.04
N LEU A 106 2.89 -0.63 15.18
CA LEU A 106 4.25 -0.09 15.05
C LEU A 106 4.75 0.52 16.37
N ASN A 107 3.90 1.31 17.04
CA ASN A 107 4.24 1.94 18.31
C ASN A 107 4.45 0.90 19.43
N GLU A 108 3.56 -0.06 19.54
CA GLU A 108 3.61 -1.09 20.59
C GLU A 108 4.79 -2.06 20.40
N THR A 109 5.12 -2.41 19.14
CA THR A 109 6.11 -3.44 18.85
C THR A 109 7.51 -2.88 18.65
N TYR A 110 7.63 -1.68 18.06
CA TYR A 110 8.92 -1.12 17.64
C TYR A 110 9.22 0.25 18.25
N GLY A 111 8.32 0.80 19.06
CA GLY A 111 8.47 2.16 19.58
C GLY A 111 8.24 3.26 18.52
N GLY A 112 7.53 2.93 17.43
CA GLY A 112 7.16 3.83 16.35
C GLY A 112 7.86 3.53 15.03
N LEU A 113 7.60 4.40 14.05
CA LEU A 113 8.14 4.24 12.69
C LEU A 113 9.67 4.18 12.63
N PRO A 114 10.44 5.02 13.38
CA PRO A 114 11.91 4.91 13.35
C PRO A 114 12.43 3.54 13.81
N GLY A 115 11.84 2.98 14.85
CA GLY A 115 12.19 1.65 15.36
C GLY A 115 11.86 0.55 14.35
N TYR A 116 10.69 0.64 13.69
CA TYR A 116 10.29 -0.29 12.64
C TYR A 116 11.24 -0.27 11.44
N LEU A 117 11.59 0.93 10.95
CA LEU A 117 12.52 1.10 9.83
C LEU A 117 13.91 0.57 10.16
N SER A 118 14.41 0.87 11.38
CA SER A 118 15.68 0.34 11.86
C SER A 118 15.67 -1.19 11.95
N ALA A 119 14.61 -1.79 12.48
CA ALA A 119 14.44 -3.24 12.54
C ALA A 119 14.36 -3.89 11.15
N ALA A 120 13.85 -3.16 10.16
CA ALA A 120 13.81 -3.55 8.75
C ALA A 120 15.15 -3.37 8.02
N GLY A 121 16.17 -2.80 8.69
CA GLY A 121 17.49 -2.55 8.10
C GLY A 121 17.56 -1.30 7.23
N VAL A 122 16.62 -0.36 7.37
CA VAL A 122 16.63 0.93 6.68
C VAL A 122 17.53 1.89 7.45
N ALA A 123 18.60 2.37 6.81
CA ALA A 123 19.53 3.32 7.42
C ALA A 123 18.99 4.76 7.33
N THR A 124 19.49 5.64 8.22
CA THR A 124 19.15 7.08 8.20
C THR A 124 19.46 7.73 6.86
N ASP A 125 20.56 7.33 6.22
CA ASP A 125 20.95 7.84 4.90
C ASP A 125 19.97 7.40 3.79
N ASP A 126 19.31 6.24 3.94
CA ASP A 126 18.26 5.81 3.00
C ASP A 126 17.04 6.73 3.08
N ILE A 127 16.67 7.10 4.31
CA ILE A 127 15.57 8.04 4.56
C ILE A 127 15.90 9.42 4.00
N ALA A 128 17.14 9.90 4.22
CA ALA A 128 17.59 11.19 3.68
C ALA A 128 17.53 11.20 2.14
N ARG A 129 17.97 10.12 1.49
CA ARG A 129 17.87 9.97 0.02
C ARG A 129 16.43 9.93 -0.47
N LEU A 130 15.56 9.20 0.24
CA LEU A 130 14.12 9.14 -0.09
C LEU A 130 13.49 10.54 -0.05
N ARG A 131 13.79 11.30 1.00
CA ARG A 131 13.28 12.68 1.15
C ARG A 131 13.74 13.58 0.01
N ALA A 132 15.02 13.55 -0.32
CA ALA A 132 15.58 14.35 -1.41
C ALA A 132 14.95 13.98 -2.77
N GLN A 133 14.57 12.73 -2.98
CA GLN A 133 13.95 12.30 -4.23
C GLN A 133 12.46 12.60 -4.33
N LEU A 134 11.76 12.73 -3.20
CA LEU A 134 10.32 12.97 -3.19
C LEU A 134 9.95 14.44 -3.03
N LEU A 135 10.83 15.26 -2.41
CA LEU A 135 10.51 16.62 -1.99
C LEU A 135 11.31 17.71 -2.73
N ASP A 136 12.38 17.33 -3.44
CA ASP A 136 13.19 18.22 -4.28
C ASP A 136 12.80 18.08 -5.75
#